data_b044ec591e3767a4b6b071f2e76978b4
#
_entry.id   b044ec591e3767a4b6b071f2e76978b4
#
_cell.length_a   1.000
_cell.length_b   1.000
_cell.length_c   1.000
_cell.angle_alpha   90.00
_cell.angle_beta   90.00
_cell.angle_gamma   90.00
#
_symmetry.space_group_name_H-M   'P 1'
#
loop_
_entity.id
_entity.type
_entity.pdbx_description
1 polymer ?
#
loop_
_entity_poly.entity_id
_entity_poly.type
_entity_poly.pdbx_seq_one_letter_code
_entity_poly.pdbx_strand_id
1 'polypeptide(L)'
;MSEHSAPSSSQSFGGRWVLVTGASSGIGRAIAIELAAQGAAVILSGRDRARLDQTATALGGAPHRSLALDLAQHAEIVPAVQRLRADVGPIYGLCHAAGVVQTRPLASNSVDVVRAQMDINLIAGLELARAVCRRDVLAPEGGSLLFISSVYGRVGMAGQIGYCATKGAVASAVRALAVELARRKVRANCISPGLVFTEMTRQSLGMLSAEQVEHLKAAHPLGTGEPEDVARAAAFLLSPASRWITGADLAVDGGFTAQ
;
A
#
# COMPACT_ATOMS: atom_id res chain seq x y z
N MET A 1 16.75 31.20 -18.42
CA MET A 1 17.02 30.40 -17.22
C MET A 1 15.84 30.58 -16.28
N SER A 2 14.88 29.67 -16.31
CA SER A 2 13.71 29.71 -15.43
C SER A 2 14.09 29.04 -14.12
N GLU A 3 14.13 29.79 -13.04
CA GLU A 3 14.32 29.29 -11.68
C GLU A 3 13.14 28.37 -11.35
N HIS A 4 13.38 27.08 -11.34
CA HIS A 4 12.48 26.11 -10.73
C HIS A 4 12.67 26.19 -9.21
N SER A 5 11.94 27.06 -8.57
CA SER A 5 11.78 27.01 -7.12
C SER A 5 11.13 25.65 -6.75
N ALA A 6 11.88 24.79 -6.06
CA ALA A 6 11.34 23.55 -5.52
C ALA A 6 10.17 23.91 -4.57
N PRO A 7 8.98 23.28 -4.69
CA PRO A 7 7.91 23.50 -3.74
C PRO A 7 8.39 23.10 -2.34
N SER A 8 8.08 23.92 -1.34
CA SER A 8 8.35 23.60 0.06
C SER A 8 7.79 22.20 0.37
N SER A 9 8.52 21.39 1.13
CA SER A 9 8.22 19.97 1.41
C SER A 9 6.81 19.71 1.98
N SER A 10 6.12 20.75 2.45
CA SER A 10 4.79 20.69 3.06
C SER A 10 3.61 20.65 2.07
N GLN A 11 3.82 20.72 0.76
CA GLN A 11 2.73 20.77 -0.22
C GLN A 11 2.96 19.90 -1.48
N SER A 12 3.66 18.78 -1.33
CA SER A 12 4.03 17.90 -2.45
C SER A 12 2.82 17.38 -3.26
N PHE A 13 1.63 17.28 -2.64
CA PHE A 13 0.42 16.76 -3.28
C PHE A 13 -0.56 17.83 -3.77
N GLY A 14 -0.48 19.08 -3.27
CA GLY A 14 -1.34 20.19 -3.74
C GLY A 14 -2.84 19.88 -3.69
N GLY A 15 -3.31 19.21 -2.64
CA GLY A 15 -4.72 18.84 -2.45
C GLY A 15 -5.21 17.65 -3.30
N ARG A 16 -4.34 16.93 -4.02
CA ARG A 16 -4.72 15.76 -4.82
C ARG A 16 -5.27 14.64 -3.98
N TRP A 17 -6.33 13.99 -4.46
CA TRP A 17 -6.95 12.87 -3.78
C TRP A 17 -6.16 11.57 -3.97
N VAL A 18 -5.83 10.91 -2.87
CA VAL A 18 -5.16 9.61 -2.84
C VAL A 18 -6.01 8.62 -2.04
N LEU A 19 -6.38 7.50 -2.67
CA LEU A 19 -7.08 6.39 -2.03
C LEU A 19 -6.07 5.48 -1.32
N VAL A 20 -6.25 5.28 -0.02
CA VAL A 20 -5.41 4.38 0.80
C VAL A 20 -6.27 3.27 1.36
N THR A 21 -6.00 2.03 0.99
CA THR A 21 -6.65 0.85 1.60
C THR A 21 -5.86 0.34 2.80
N GLY A 22 -6.55 -0.38 3.71
CA GLY A 22 -5.92 -0.77 4.97
C GLY A 22 -5.62 0.42 5.89
N ALA A 23 -6.28 1.55 5.66
CA ALA A 23 -6.03 2.81 6.37
C ALA A 23 -6.46 2.80 7.84
N SER A 24 -7.08 1.73 8.33
CA SER A 24 -7.55 1.61 9.72
C SER A 24 -6.44 1.25 10.73
N SER A 25 -5.25 0.84 10.28
CA SER A 25 -4.15 0.43 11.17
C SER A 25 -2.79 0.34 10.47
N GLY A 26 -1.73 0.17 11.25
CA GLY A 26 -0.40 -0.18 10.78
C GLY A 26 0.12 0.71 9.66
N ILE A 27 0.75 0.10 8.66
CA ILE A 27 1.37 0.79 7.52
C ILE A 27 0.36 1.66 6.76
N GLY A 28 -0.85 1.15 6.48
CA GLY A 28 -1.85 1.93 5.73
C GLY A 28 -2.31 3.19 6.47
N ARG A 29 -2.46 3.11 7.80
CA ARG A 29 -2.74 4.28 8.64
C ARG A 29 -1.60 5.29 8.63
N ALA A 30 -0.36 4.83 8.80
CA ALA A 30 0.81 5.71 8.78
C ALA A 30 0.97 6.40 7.41
N ILE A 31 0.75 5.68 6.31
CA ILE A 31 0.75 6.26 4.95
C ILE A 31 -0.32 7.35 4.82
N ALA A 32 -1.53 7.12 5.29
CA ALA A 32 -2.61 8.10 5.23
C ALA A 32 -2.25 9.40 5.97
N ILE A 33 -1.66 9.27 7.15
CA ILE A 33 -1.21 10.41 7.98
C ILE A 33 -0.07 11.16 7.27
N GLU A 34 0.93 10.46 6.76
CA GLU A 34 2.07 11.07 6.06
C GLU A 34 1.64 11.81 4.78
N LEU A 35 0.73 11.22 3.99
CA LEU A 35 0.17 11.87 2.80
C LEU A 35 -0.58 13.16 3.15
N ALA A 36 -1.39 13.13 4.21
CA ALA A 36 -2.10 14.31 4.71
C ALA A 36 -1.13 15.41 5.16
N ALA A 37 -0.07 15.06 5.89
CA ALA A 37 0.98 15.99 6.31
C ALA A 37 1.70 16.64 5.13
N GLN A 38 1.79 15.95 3.97
CA GLN A 38 2.36 16.46 2.73
C GLN A 38 1.32 17.12 1.80
N GLY A 39 0.14 17.45 2.30
CA GLY A 39 -0.89 18.22 1.59
C GLY A 39 -1.76 17.42 0.63
N ALA A 40 -1.84 16.09 0.77
CA ALA A 40 -2.82 15.29 0.05
C ALA A 40 -4.21 15.38 0.69
N ALA A 41 -5.26 15.31 -0.13
CA ALA A 41 -6.58 14.92 0.31
C ALA A 41 -6.65 13.37 0.32
N VAL A 42 -7.13 12.78 1.42
CA VAL A 42 -6.99 11.34 1.64
C VAL A 42 -8.34 10.63 1.68
N ILE A 43 -8.46 9.54 0.93
CA ILE A 43 -9.58 8.61 1.03
C ILE A 43 -9.13 7.41 1.86
N LEU A 44 -9.70 7.29 3.04
CA LEU A 44 -9.41 6.22 4.00
C LEU A 44 -10.31 5.02 3.70
N SER A 45 -9.76 3.89 3.25
CA SER A 45 -10.56 2.69 3.02
C SER A 45 -10.18 1.54 3.93
N GLY A 46 -11.22 0.86 4.45
CA GLY A 46 -11.12 -0.29 5.34
C GLY A 46 -12.51 -0.80 5.70
N ARG A 47 -12.58 -1.91 6.44
CA ARG A 47 -13.86 -2.52 6.84
C ARG A 47 -14.46 -1.90 8.11
N ASP A 48 -13.60 -1.49 9.02
CA ASP A 48 -13.97 -0.99 10.34
C ASP A 48 -14.10 0.54 10.33
N ARG A 49 -15.33 1.03 10.33
CA ARG A 49 -15.63 2.46 10.30
C ARG A 49 -15.05 3.22 11.50
N ALA A 50 -15.17 2.65 12.70
CA ALA A 50 -14.69 3.32 13.91
C ALA A 50 -13.17 3.52 13.89
N ARG A 51 -12.42 2.52 13.40
CA ARG A 51 -10.96 2.64 13.23
C ARG A 51 -10.57 3.61 12.11
N LEU A 52 -11.38 3.71 11.04
CA LEU A 52 -11.18 4.73 10.01
C LEU A 52 -11.39 6.15 10.57
N ASP A 53 -12.42 6.34 11.40
CA ASP A 53 -12.70 7.62 12.04
C ASP A 53 -11.57 8.04 13.01
N GLN A 54 -10.98 7.08 13.74
CA GLN A 54 -9.76 7.32 14.52
C GLN A 54 -8.58 7.77 13.66
N THR A 55 -8.40 7.17 12.49
CA THR A 55 -7.37 7.60 11.54
C THR A 55 -7.68 8.99 11.00
N ALA A 56 -8.93 9.27 10.65
CA ALA A 56 -9.38 10.58 10.17
C ALA A 56 -9.07 11.70 11.16
N THR A 57 -9.28 11.46 12.46
CA THR A 57 -8.91 12.42 13.52
C THR A 57 -7.40 12.74 13.51
N ALA A 58 -6.56 11.77 13.17
CA ALA A 58 -5.11 11.95 13.14
C ALA A 58 -4.58 12.67 11.87
N LEU A 59 -5.44 13.00 10.89
CA LEU A 59 -5.03 13.70 9.66
C LEU A 59 -4.83 15.21 9.84
N GLY A 60 -4.99 15.75 11.05
CA GLY A 60 -4.68 17.15 11.34
C GLY A 60 -5.54 18.17 10.58
N GLY A 61 -6.78 17.82 10.22
CA GLY A 61 -7.70 18.71 9.49
C GLY A 61 -7.56 18.69 7.96
N ALA A 62 -6.67 17.87 7.40
CA ALA A 62 -6.58 17.69 5.96
C ALA A 62 -7.90 17.18 5.37
N PRO A 63 -8.29 17.56 4.14
CA PRO A 63 -9.47 17.04 3.49
C PRO A 63 -9.43 15.51 3.41
N HIS A 64 -10.50 14.84 3.84
CA HIS A 64 -10.57 13.40 3.80
C HIS A 64 -11.98 12.87 3.54
N ARG A 65 -12.08 11.61 3.15
CA ARG A 65 -13.31 10.80 3.09
C ARG A 65 -13.04 9.41 3.62
N SER A 66 -14.01 8.83 4.31
CA SER A 66 -13.97 7.43 4.72
C SER A 66 -14.81 6.57 3.77
N LEU A 67 -14.23 5.49 3.27
CA LEU A 67 -14.86 4.49 2.43
C LEU A 67 -14.85 3.14 3.14
N ALA A 68 -15.94 2.79 3.81
CA ALA A 68 -16.14 1.45 4.36
C ALA A 68 -16.37 0.47 3.21
N LEU A 69 -15.39 -0.40 2.93
CA LEU A 69 -15.42 -1.35 1.82
C LEU A 69 -14.76 -2.65 2.24
N ASP A 70 -15.47 -3.76 2.03
CA ASP A 70 -14.88 -5.10 2.13
C ASP A 70 -14.27 -5.49 0.77
N LEU A 71 -12.95 -5.56 0.75
CA LEU A 71 -12.20 -5.88 -0.46
C LEU A 71 -12.36 -7.33 -0.94
N ALA A 72 -12.98 -8.22 -0.15
CA ALA A 72 -13.39 -9.54 -0.61
C ALA A 72 -14.60 -9.47 -1.55
N GLN A 73 -15.36 -8.37 -1.52
CA GLN A 73 -16.52 -8.14 -2.40
C GLN A 73 -16.08 -7.42 -3.68
N HIS A 74 -15.33 -8.09 -4.54
CA HIS A 74 -14.69 -7.48 -5.73
C HIS A 74 -15.68 -6.71 -6.61
N ALA A 75 -16.92 -7.21 -6.77
CA ALA A 75 -17.97 -6.58 -7.56
C ALA A 75 -18.36 -5.18 -7.05
N GLU A 76 -18.17 -4.91 -5.75
CA GLU A 76 -18.50 -3.62 -5.14
C GLU A 76 -17.41 -2.55 -5.32
N ILE A 77 -16.19 -2.94 -5.69
CA ILE A 77 -15.04 -2.03 -5.74
C ILE A 77 -15.27 -0.91 -6.77
N VAL A 78 -15.59 -1.25 -8.01
CA VAL A 78 -15.78 -0.24 -9.06
C VAL A 78 -16.95 0.68 -8.77
N PRO A 79 -18.15 0.20 -8.40
CA PRO A 79 -19.25 1.07 -8.02
C PRO A 79 -18.92 1.99 -6.85
N ALA A 80 -18.21 1.50 -5.84
CA ALA A 80 -17.79 2.30 -4.68
C ALA A 80 -16.84 3.44 -5.08
N VAL A 81 -15.84 3.16 -5.91
CA VAL A 81 -14.89 4.18 -6.41
C VAL A 81 -15.58 5.20 -7.30
N GLN A 82 -16.57 4.79 -8.11
CA GLN A 82 -17.36 5.72 -8.94
C GLN A 82 -18.23 6.66 -8.10
N ARG A 83 -18.90 6.15 -7.08
CA ARG A 83 -19.67 7.00 -6.13
C ARG A 83 -18.74 8.00 -5.44
N LEU A 84 -17.59 7.52 -4.97
CA LEU A 84 -16.60 8.36 -4.34
C LEU A 84 -16.10 9.48 -5.28
N ARG A 85 -15.83 9.14 -6.56
CA ARG A 85 -15.42 10.13 -7.57
C ARG A 85 -16.45 11.25 -7.75
N ALA A 86 -17.74 10.93 -7.66
CA ALA A 86 -18.80 11.94 -7.73
C ALA A 86 -18.73 12.93 -6.56
N ASP A 87 -18.34 12.47 -5.38
CA ASP A 87 -18.21 13.29 -4.18
C ASP A 87 -16.94 14.16 -4.17
N VAL A 88 -15.81 13.56 -4.52
CA VAL A 88 -14.50 14.20 -4.25
C VAL A 88 -13.83 14.79 -5.49
N GLY A 89 -14.32 14.47 -6.68
CA GLY A 89 -13.64 14.84 -7.90
C GLY A 89 -12.58 13.81 -8.36
N PRO A 90 -11.68 14.18 -9.28
CA PRO A 90 -10.67 13.27 -9.84
C PRO A 90 -9.76 12.68 -8.77
N ILE A 91 -9.44 11.38 -8.92
CA ILE A 91 -8.53 10.67 -8.01
C ILE A 91 -7.15 10.59 -8.69
N TYR A 92 -6.14 11.08 -8.00
CA TYR A 92 -4.75 11.09 -8.48
C TYR A 92 -4.01 9.80 -8.16
N GLY A 93 -4.24 9.22 -6.97
CA GLY A 93 -3.40 8.12 -6.50
C GLY A 93 -4.17 7.00 -5.82
N LEU A 94 -3.55 5.83 -5.84
CA LEU A 94 -3.96 4.64 -5.08
C LEU A 94 -2.76 4.12 -4.30
N CYS A 95 -2.94 3.88 -3.00
CA CYS A 95 -2.06 3.05 -2.19
C CYS A 95 -2.83 1.82 -1.71
N HIS A 96 -2.52 0.64 -2.28
CA HIS A 96 -3.08 -0.61 -1.82
C HIS A 96 -2.20 -1.19 -0.70
N ALA A 97 -2.55 -0.85 0.55
CA ALA A 97 -1.87 -1.32 1.76
C ALA A 97 -2.66 -2.37 2.54
N ALA A 98 -3.91 -2.64 2.15
CA ALA A 98 -4.67 -3.75 2.71
C ALA A 98 -4.02 -5.08 2.35
N GLY A 99 -3.95 -5.96 3.33
CA GLY A 99 -3.40 -7.30 3.13
C GLY A 99 -3.73 -8.21 4.30
N VAL A 100 -3.64 -9.50 4.04
CA VAL A 100 -3.78 -10.55 5.04
C VAL A 100 -2.61 -11.52 4.93
N VAL A 101 -2.21 -12.08 6.05
CA VAL A 101 -1.21 -13.13 6.15
C VAL A 101 -1.78 -14.32 6.90
N GLN A 102 -1.51 -15.52 6.41
CA GLN A 102 -1.81 -16.76 7.13
C GLN A 102 -0.55 -17.63 7.11
N THR A 103 -0.02 -17.89 8.28
CA THR A 103 1.13 -18.78 8.45
C THR A 103 0.63 -20.21 8.64
N ARG A 104 0.90 -21.07 7.65
CA ARG A 104 0.50 -22.49 7.65
C ARG A 104 1.55 -23.36 6.96
N PRO A 105 1.91 -24.53 7.51
CA PRO A 105 2.70 -25.51 6.80
C PRO A 105 2.03 -25.93 5.48
N LEU A 106 2.81 -26.42 4.51
CA LEU A 106 2.30 -26.86 3.21
C LEU A 106 1.11 -27.83 3.34
N ALA A 107 1.21 -28.80 4.25
CA ALA A 107 0.19 -29.82 4.45
C ALA A 107 -1.20 -29.26 4.87
N SER A 108 -1.26 -28.07 5.47
CA SER A 108 -2.50 -27.41 5.89
C SER A 108 -2.81 -26.12 5.13
N ASN A 109 -2.00 -25.80 4.10
CA ASN A 109 -2.17 -24.62 3.26
C ASN A 109 -3.08 -24.94 2.06
N SER A 110 -4.39 -25.10 2.32
CA SER A 110 -5.37 -25.47 1.31
C SER A 110 -5.53 -24.40 0.22
N VAL A 111 -6.14 -24.78 -0.90
CA VAL A 111 -6.48 -23.85 -2.00
C VAL A 111 -7.28 -22.66 -1.50
N ASP A 112 -8.24 -22.86 -0.59
CA ASP A 112 -9.08 -21.76 -0.08
C ASP A 112 -8.27 -20.78 0.77
N VAL A 113 -7.29 -21.26 1.54
CA VAL A 113 -6.36 -20.41 2.30
C VAL A 113 -5.53 -19.55 1.36
N VAL A 114 -5.03 -20.12 0.26
CA VAL A 114 -4.24 -19.38 -0.74
C VAL A 114 -5.13 -18.37 -1.48
N ARG A 115 -6.34 -18.79 -1.91
CA ARG A 115 -7.30 -17.91 -2.59
C ARG A 115 -7.67 -16.72 -1.76
N ALA A 116 -8.02 -16.92 -0.48
CA ALA A 116 -8.39 -15.82 0.41
C ALA A 116 -7.27 -14.77 0.55
N GLN A 117 -6.01 -15.19 0.51
CA GLN A 117 -4.88 -14.26 0.49
C GLN A 117 -4.73 -13.57 -0.86
N MET A 118 -4.88 -14.31 -1.98
CA MET A 118 -4.84 -13.75 -3.34
C MET A 118 -5.94 -12.71 -3.54
N ASP A 119 -7.15 -12.98 -3.09
CA ASP A 119 -8.32 -12.11 -3.23
C ASP A 119 -8.06 -10.72 -2.65
N ILE A 120 -7.49 -10.66 -1.45
CA ILE A 120 -7.24 -9.38 -0.77
C ILE A 120 -5.92 -8.76 -1.21
N ASN A 121 -4.82 -9.55 -1.22
CA ASN A 121 -3.48 -8.99 -1.40
C ASN A 121 -3.20 -8.57 -2.86
N LEU A 122 -3.85 -9.22 -3.83
CA LEU A 122 -3.60 -8.99 -5.25
C LEU A 122 -4.86 -8.58 -6.02
N ILE A 123 -5.91 -9.43 -6.05
CA ILE A 123 -7.05 -9.24 -6.95
C ILE A 123 -7.78 -7.94 -6.62
N ALA A 124 -8.07 -7.69 -5.35
CA ALA A 124 -8.69 -6.44 -4.92
C ALA A 124 -7.83 -5.21 -5.30
N GLY A 125 -6.50 -5.31 -5.17
CA GLY A 125 -5.59 -4.24 -5.58
C GLY A 125 -5.65 -3.96 -7.08
N LEU A 126 -5.74 -5.00 -7.92
CA LEU A 126 -5.90 -4.86 -9.37
C LEU A 126 -7.27 -4.28 -9.74
N GLU A 127 -8.35 -4.71 -9.08
CA GLU A 127 -9.68 -4.12 -9.27
C GLU A 127 -9.73 -2.64 -8.86
N LEU A 128 -9.07 -2.26 -7.77
CA LEU A 128 -8.92 -0.86 -7.37
C LEU A 128 -8.12 -0.06 -8.40
N ALA A 129 -7.02 -0.61 -8.92
CA ALA A 129 -6.25 0.02 -9.98
C ALA A 129 -7.08 0.21 -11.24
N ARG A 130 -7.86 -0.82 -11.64
CA ARG A 130 -8.81 -0.75 -12.76
C ARG A 130 -9.87 0.33 -12.54
N ALA A 131 -10.41 0.44 -11.33
CA ALA A 131 -11.43 1.44 -10.97
C ALA A 131 -10.86 2.87 -10.99
N VAL A 132 -9.69 3.10 -10.35
CA VAL A 132 -9.05 4.42 -10.29
C VAL A 132 -8.54 4.86 -11.67
N CYS A 133 -8.03 3.94 -12.48
CA CYS A 133 -7.55 4.24 -13.83
C CYS A 133 -8.64 4.40 -14.89
N ARG A 134 -9.92 4.38 -14.55
CA ARG A 134 -10.99 4.75 -15.49
C ARG A 134 -10.83 6.19 -15.94
N ARG A 135 -11.19 6.51 -17.19
CA ARG A 135 -11.10 7.86 -17.77
C ARG A 135 -11.94 8.90 -17.01
N ASP A 136 -13.07 8.45 -16.48
CA ASP A 136 -14.01 9.26 -15.72
C ASP A 136 -13.64 9.41 -14.23
N VAL A 137 -12.60 8.71 -13.76
CA VAL A 137 -12.14 8.71 -12.36
C VAL A 137 -10.77 9.34 -12.20
N LEU A 138 -9.82 8.95 -13.03
CA LEU A 138 -8.43 9.37 -12.94
C LEU A 138 -8.28 10.89 -13.14
N ALA A 139 -7.35 11.48 -12.41
CA ALA A 139 -6.95 12.87 -12.62
C ALA A 139 -6.39 13.09 -14.04
N PRO A 140 -6.72 14.22 -14.71
CA PRO A 140 -6.36 14.44 -16.10
C PRO A 140 -4.84 14.56 -16.35
N GLU A 141 -4.07 14.96 -15.34
CA GLU A 141 -2.61 15.03 -15.41
C GLU A 141 -1.91 13.66 -15.33
N GLY A 142 -2.65 12.59 -15.07
CA GLY A 142 -2.14 11.24 -14.79
C GLY A 142 -2.24 10.86 -13.31
N GLY A 143 -1.39 9.93 -12.85
CA GLY A 143 -1.51 9.45 -11.47
C GLY A 143 -0.37 8.57 -10.99
N SER A 144 -0.51 8.03 -9.78
CA SER A 144 0.44 7.12 -9.16
C SER A 144 -0.25 5.99 -8.42
N LEU A 145 0.09 4.76 -8.76
CA LEU A 145 -0.35 3.55 -8.08
C LEU A 145 0.80 3.01 -7.23
N LEU A 146 0.52 2.70 -5.99
CA LEU A 146 1.46 2.08 -5.07
C LEU A 146 0.83 0.85 -4.43
N PHE A 147 1.58 -0.24 -4.41
CA PHE A 147 1.20 -1.48 -3.76
C PHE A 147 2.16 -1.80 -2.63
N ILE A 148 1.64 -2.23 -1.48
CA ILE A 148 2.50 -2.73 -0.42
C ILE A 148 2.69 -4.23 -0.60
N SER A 149 3.89 -4.60 -1.06
CA SER A 149 4.36 -5.97 -1.19
C SER A 149 4.94 -6.47 0.15
N SER A 150 6.06 -7.17 0.13
CA SER A 150 6.84 -7.62 1.28
C SER A 150 8.19 -8.13 0.80
N VAL A 151 9.20 -8.13 1.66
CA VAL A 151 10.45 -8.88 1.41
C VAL A 151 10.17 -10.36 1.10
N TYR A 152 9.09 -10.93 1.64
CA TYR A 152 8.65 -12.29 1.32
C TYR A 152 8.06 -12.46 -0.09
N GLY A 153 7.96 -11.43 -0.87
CA GLY A 153 7.78 -11.50 -2.32
C GLY A 153 9.09 -11.72 -3.08
N ARG A 154 10.23 -11.59 -2.41
CA ARG A 154 11.59 -11.75 -2.97
C ARG A 154 12.34 -12.96 -2.38
N VAL A 155 12.11 -13.25 -1.08
CA VAL A 155 12.72 -14.35 -0.37
C VAL A 155 11.64 -15.26 0.22
N GLY A 156 11.99 -16.51 0.53
CA GLY A 156 11.06 -17.47 1.12
C GLY A 156 10.99 -17.36 2.63
N MET A 157 9.82 -17.71 3.18
CA MET A 157 9.63 -17.92 4.61
C MET A 157 8.84 -19.20 4.84
N ALA A 158 9.35 -20.07 5.72
CA ALA A 158 8.66 -21.30 6.07
C ALA A 158 7.24 -21.01 6.61
N GLY A 159 6.26 -21.77 6.17
CA GLY A 159 4.87 -21.60 6.54
C GLY A 159 4.14 -20.43 5.85
N GLN A 160 4.78 -19.68 4.95
CA GLN A 160 4.17 -18.52 4.29
C GLN A 160 4.05 -18.66 2.77
N ILE A 161 3.88 -19.86 2.26
CA ILE A 161 3.84 -20.17 0.81
C ILE A 161 2.81 -19.28 0.09
N GLY A 162 1.57 -19.24 0.59
CA GLY A 162 0.51 -18.43 0.00
C GLY A 162 0.84 -16.93 0.04
N TYR A 163 1.34 -16.44 1.17
CA TYR A 163 1.72 -15.03 1.32
C TYR A 163 2.88 -14.64 0.40
N CYS A 164 3.96 -15.42 0.36
CA CYS A 164 5.08 -15.22 -0.57
C CYS A 164 4.61 -15.17 -2.02
N ALA A 165 3.74 -16.12 -2.41
CA ALA A 165 3.17 -16.14 -3.76
C ALA A 165 2.38 -14.86 -4.08
N THR A 166 1.51 -14.39 -3.16
CA THR A 166 0.74 -13.16 -3.39
C THR A 166 1.65 -11.93 -3.52
N LYS A 167 2.68 -11.82 -2.68
CA LYS A 167 3.57 -10.65 -2.66
C LYS A 167 4.53 -10.65 -3.85
N GLY A 168 4.99 -11.81 -4.31
CA GLY A 168 5.72 -11.94 -5.58
C GLY A 168 4.86 -11.60 -6.78
N ALA A 169 3.58 -12.04 -6.78
CA ALA A 169 2.63 -11.69 -7.83
C ALA A 169 2.33 -10.18 -7.90
N VAL A 170 2.22 -9.50 -6.75
CA VAL A 170 2.08 -8.02 -6.68
C VAL A 170 3.26 -7.34 -7.38
N ALA A 171 4.50 -7.70 -7.07
CA ALA A 171 5.68 -7.10 -7.70
C ALA A 171 5.73 -7.34 -9.21
N SER A 172 5.27 -8.51 -9.67
CA SER A 172 5.17 -8.82 -11.10
C SER A 172 4.07 -8.02 -11.80
N ALA A 173 2.88 -7.93 -11.18
CA ALA A 173 1.76 -7.17 -11.71
C ALA A 173 2.08 -5.67 -11.83
N VAL A 174 2.80 -5.11 -10.86
CA VAL A 174 3.24 -3.70 -10.87
C VAL A 174 4.11 -3.38 -12.07
N ARG A 175 5.02 -4.28 -12.48
CA ARG A 175 5.83 -4.08 -13.70
C ARG A 175 4.97 -4.01 -14.96
N ALA A 176 3.97 -4.87 -15.07
CA ALA A 176 3.03 -4.86 -16.19
C ALA A 176 2.18 -3.58 -16.22
N LEU A 177 1.63 -3.17 -15.06
CA LEU A 177 0.87 -1.92 -14.92
C LEU A 177 1.72 -0.69 -15.29
N ALA A 178 2.99 -0.67 -14.92
CA ALA A 178 3.90 0.42 -15.23
C ALA A 178 4.08 0.62 -16.75
N VAL A 179 4.23 -0.47 -17.48
CA VAL A 179 4.37 -0.43 -18.96
C VAL A 179 3.05 -0.05 -19.63
N GLU A 180 1.95 -0.69 -19.23
CA GLU A 180 0.63 -0.49 -19.84
C GLU A 180 0.12 0.93 -19.65
N LEU A 181 0.30 1.50 -18.45
CA LEU A 181 -0.29 2.79 -18.08
C LEU A 181 0.60 4.01 -18.38
N ALA A 182 1.85 3.79 -18.82
CA ALA A 182 2.83 4.86 -19.06
C ALA A 182 2.31 5.95 -20.03
N ARG A 183 1.64 5.56 -21.12
CA ARG A 183 1.05 6.50 -22.10
C ARG A 183 -0.02 7.41 -21.49
N ARG A 184 -0.60 7.00 -20.36
CA ARG A 184 -1.61 7.77 -19.61
C ARG A 184 -0.98 8.58 -18.48
N LYS A 185 0.36 8.65 -18.42
CA LYS A 185 1.14 9.31 -17.35
C LYS A 185 0.81 8.75 -15.96
N VAL A 186 0.48 7.46 -15.86
CA VAL A 186 0.26 6.76 -14.61
C VAL A 186 1.50 5.93 -14.30
N ARG A 187 2.07 6.15 -13.13
CA ARG A 187 3.18 5.35 -12.60
C ARG A 187 2.61 4.24 -11.72
N ALA A 188 3.27 3.10 -11.69
CA ALA A 188 2.94 2.00 -10.80
C ALA A 188 4.21 1.46 -10.16
N ASN A 189 4.25 1.42 -8.83
CA ASN A 189 5.39 0.93 -8.05
C ASN A 189 4.90 0.06 -6.89
N CYS A 190 5.81 -0.70 -6.28
CA CYS A 190 5.54 -1.33 -5.00
C CYS A 190 6.68 -1.06 -4.00
N ILE A 191 6.34 -1.22 -2.73
CA ILE A 191 7.30 -1.25 -1.63
C ILE A 191 7.28 -2.65 -1.05
N SER A 192 8.46 -3.18 -0.74
CA SER A 192 8.68 -4.45 -0.04
C SER A 192 9.21 -4.17 1.37
N PRO A 193 8.31 -4.01 2.38
CA PRO A 193 8.73 -3.83 3.76
C PRO A 193 9.39 -5.09 4.32
N GLY A 194 10.38 -4.90 5.22
CA GLY A 194 10.88 -5.93 6.11
C GLY A 194 9.98 -6.12 7.34
N LEU A 195 10.60 -6.45 8.47
CA LEU A 195 9.89 -6.56 9.75
C LEU A 195 9.54 -5.17 10.28
N VAL A 196 8.27 -4.79 10.14
CA VAL A 196 7.71 -3.53 10.65
C VAL A 196 6.75 -3.83 11.80
N PHE A 197 6.87 -3.12 12.92
CA PHE A 197 6.03 -3.35 14.09
C PHE A 197 4.59 -2.82 13.86
N THR A 198 3.69 -3.75 13.55
CA THR A 198 2.24 -3.51 13.38
C THR A 198 1.43 -4.50 14.23
N GLU A 199 0.12 -4.31 14.31
CA GLU A 199 -0.78 -5.30 14.91
C GLU A 199 -0.68 -6.67 14.21
N MET A 200 -0.60 -6.66 12.87
CA MET A 200 -0.45 -7.87 12.06
C MET A 200 0.85 -8.63 12.39
N THR A 201 1.98 -7.93 12.46
CA THR A 201 3.28 -8.56 12.76
C THR A 201 3.36 -9.05 14.20
N ARG A 202 2.76 -8.35 15.17
CA ARG A 202 2.68 -8.82 16.56
C ARG A 202 1.94 -10.15 16.66
N GLN A 203 0.82 -10.29 15.94
CA GLN A 203 0.07 -11.56 15.89
C GLN A 203 0.92 -12.69 15.28
N SER A 204 1.63 -12.41 14.17
CA SER A 204 2.50 -13.41 13.53
C SER A 204 3.71 -13.79 14.39
N LEU A 205 4.34 -12.81 15.05
CA LEU A 205 5.46 -13.05 15.98
C LEU A 205 5.04 -13.84 17.20
N GLY A 206 3.80 -13.68 17.68
CA GLY A 206 3.26 -14.46 18.80
C GLY A 206 3.17 -15.96 18.54
N MET A 207 3.34 -16.43 17.29
CA MET A 207 3.39 -17.85 16.92
C MET A 207 4.81 -18.42 16.89
N LEU A 208 5.84 -17.58 17.11
CA LEU A 208 7.24 -17.94 17.06
C LEU A 208 7.82 -18.06 18.47
N SER A 209 8.89 -18.86 18.64
CA SER A 209 9.65 -18.86 19.87
C SER A 209 10.42 -17.54 20.07
N ALA A 210 10.81 -17.22 21.30
CA ALA A 210 11.62 -16.04 21.59
C ALA A 210 12.92 -16.01 20.77
N GLU A 211 13.58 -17.16 20.62
CA GLU A 211 14.80 -17.30 19.82
C GLU A 211 14.56 -17.02 18.34
N GLN A 212 13.45 -17.51 17.77
CA GLN A 212 13.07 -17.20 16.38
C GLN A 212 12.78 -15.73 16.17
N VAL A 213 12.12 -15.08 17.12
CA VAL A 213 11.85 -13.63 17.07
C VAL A 213 13.17 -12.84 17.11
N GLU A 214 14.10 -13.18 18.01
CA GLU A 214 15.39 -12.49 18.07
C GLU A 214 16.23 -12.74 16.81
N HIS A 215 16.24 -13.94 16.29
CA HIS A 215 16.91 -14.25 15.02
C HIS A 215 16.32 -13.39 13.85
N LEU A 216 15.00 -13.28 13.80
CA LEU A 216 14.32 -12.47 12.76
C LEU A 216 14.65 -10.97 12.91
N LYS A 217 14.74 -10.45 14.12
CA LYS A 217 15.17 -9.07 14.36
C LYS A 217 16.63 -8.86 13.97
N ALA A 218 17.51 -9.77 14.39
CA ALA A 218 18.95 -9.70 14.09
C ALA A 218 19.26 -9.78 12.58
N ALA A 219 18.36 -10.41 11.79
CA ALA A 219 18.47 -10.46 10.34
C ALA A 219 18.24 -9.09 9.65
N HIS A 220 17.89 -8.04 10.40
CA HIS A 220 17.72 -6.68 9.89
C HIS A 220 18.88 -5.79 10.38
N PRO A 221 19.91 -5.52 9.55
CA PRO A 221 21.11 -4.78 9.97
C PRO A 221 20.84 -3.41 10.62
N LEU A 222 19.80 -2.69 10.17
CA LEU A 222 19.38 -1.41 10.76
C LEU A 222 18.33 -1.56 11.87
N GLY A 223 18.07 -2.79 12.32
CA GLY A 223 16.99 -3.10 13.24
C GLY A 223 15.63 -3.19 12.56
N THR A 224 14.61 -3.35 13.38
CA THR A 224 13.20 -3.45 12.92
C THR A 224 12.65 -2.07 12.58
N GLY A 225 11.77 -2.00 11.55
CA GLY A 225 11.16 -0.76 11.10
C GLY A 225 9.87 -0.41 11.83
N GLU A 226 9.52 0.87 11.77
CA GLU A 226 8.23 1.39 12.19
C GLU A 226 7.35 1.69 10.96
N PRO A 227 6.01 1.76 11.10
CA PRO A 227 5.11 2.09 10.00
C PRO A 227 5.46 3.38 9.26
N GLU A 228 6.02 4.36 9.96
CA GLU A 228 6.45 5.66 9.45
C GLU A 228 7.62 5.56 8.48
N ASP A 229 8.49 4.55 8.60
CA ASP A 229 9.60 4.32 7.66
C ASP A 229 9.07 3.95 6.28
N VAL A 230 8.05 3.10 6.26
CA VAL A 230 7.35 2.73 5.02
C VAL A 230 6.51 3.90 4.50
N ALA A 231 5.87 4.67 5.40
CA ALA A 231 5.00 5.78 5.02
C ALA A 231 5.75 6.89 4.30
N ARG A 232 6.96 7.26 4.75
CA ARG A 232 7.82 8.25 4.07
C ARG A 232 8.21 7.81 2.67
N ALA A 233 8.60 6.55 2.50
CA ALA A 233 8.91 5.98 1.18
C ALA A 233 7.67 5.93 0.27
N ALA A 234 6.50 5.61 0.83
CA ALA A 234 5.23 5.57 0.11
C ALA A 234 4.82 6.97 -0.38
N ALA A 235 4.92 7.98 0.48
CA ALA A 235 4.65 9.37 0.11
C ALA A 235 5.57 9.85 -1.01
N PHE A 236 6.87 9.54 -0.95
CA PHE A 236 7.81 9.84 -2.04
C PHE A 236 7.39 9.19 -3.36
N LEU A 237 7.10 7.88 -3.37
CA LEU A 237 6.73 7.16 -4.61
C LEU A 237 5.36 7.59 -5.17
N LEU A 238 4.45 8.05 -4.33
CA LEU A 238 3.16 8.58 -4.76
C LEU A 238 3.27 10.03 -5.27
N SER A 239 4.22 10.81 -4.75
CA SER A 239 4.37 12.23 -5.08
C SER A 239 4.92 12.48 -6.48
N PRO A 240 4.77 13.70 -7.05
CA PRO A 240 5.42 14.11 -8.29
C PRO A 240 6.95 14.08 -8.24
N ALA A 241 7.58 14.09 -7.05
CA ALA A 241 9.04 14.03 -6.91
C ALA A 241 9.63 12.74 -7.51
N SER A 242 8.85 11.64 -7.54
CA SER A 242 9.23 10.37 -8.14
C SER A 242 8.76 10.20 -9.60
N ARG A 243 8.59 11.30 -10.35
CA ARG A 243 8.03 11.31 -11.71
C ARG A 243 8.73 10.38 -12.71
N TRP A 244 9.96 10.00 -12.45
CA TRP A 244 10.78 9.14 -13.32
C TRP A 244 10.94 7.71 -12.76
N ILE A 245 10.13 7.33 -11.74
CA ILE A 245 10.15 6.01 -11.12
C ILE A 245 8.83 5.31 -11.41
N THR A 246 8.88 4.22 -12.17
CA THR A 246 7.75 3.32 -12.44
C THR A 246 8.25 1.89 -12.63
N GLY A 247 7.45 0.89 -12.24
CA GLY A 247 7.81 -0.52 -12.28
C GLY A 247 8.79 -0.95 -11.19
N ALA A 248 9.12 -0.06 -10.25
CA ALA A 248 10.07 -0.35 -9.19
C ALA A 248 9.40 -1.16 -8.06
N ASP A 249 10.21 -2.04 -7.46
CA ASP A 249 9.96 -2.69 -6.19
C ASP A 249 11.02 -2.22 -5.20
N LEU A 250 10.67 -1.25 -4.35
CA LEU A 250 11.57 -0.63 -3.39
C LEU A 250 11.58 -1.42 -2.08
N ALA A 251 12.74 -2.00 -1.72
CA ALA A 251 12.93 -2.57 -0.39
C ALA A 251 13.00 -1.45 0.66
N VAL A 252 12.21 -1.58 1.73
CA VAL A 252 12.26 -0.77 2.94
C VAL A 252 12.31 -1.75 4.10
N ASP A 253 13.48 -2.31 4.34
CA ASP A 253 13.66 -3.56 5.08
C ASP A 253 14.86 -3.57 6.02
N GLY A 254 15.44 -2.42 6.30
CA GLY A 254 16.59 -2.32 7.20
C GLY A 254 17.82 -3.12 6.75
N GLY A 255 17.91 -3.46 5.46
CA GLY A 255 19.01 -4.25 4.88
C GLY A 255 18.79 -5.76 4.91
N PHE A 256 17.59 -6.24 5.25
CA PHE A 256 17.28 -7.67 5.33
C PHE A 256 17.56 -8.43 4.01
N THR A 257 17.25 -7.83 2.86
CA THR A 257 17.47 -8.48 1.55
C THR A 257 18.79 -8.12 0.89
N ALA A 258 19.66 -7.36 1.55
CA ALA A 258 20.97 -6.96 1.02
C ALA A 258 22.10 -7.98 1.33
N GLN A 259 21.82 -9.03 2.08
CA GLN A 259 22.76 -10.05 2.53
C GLN A 259 22.40 -11.45 2.00
#